data_1f89a6613a15e781bea3912b0f257be8
#
_entry.id   1f89a6613a15e781bea3912b0f257be8
#
_cell.length_a   1.000
_cell.length_b   1.000
_cell.length_c   1.000
_cell.angle_alpha   90.00
_cell.angle_beta   90.00
_cell.angle_gamma   90.00
#
_symmetry.space_group_name_H-M   'P 1'
#
loop_
_entity.id
_entity.type
_entity.pdbx_description
1 polymer ?
#
loop_
_entity_poly.entity_id
_entity_poly.type
_entity_poly.pdbx_seq_one_letter_code
_entity_poly.pdbx_strand_id
1 'polypeptide(L)'
;LTSQSGRVTEPPARAVFVLLVVACFVAFFLTQRLKHTPTAVQVFKLTTRFSPTPVGHIKAERISFRLAKADEVTVSIVNSAGAEVARLLHDHPVTAYKQLSLRWTGRLGTAHGYALVPGPNGRPALQPRLAGRPAPAGEYRVRVTLRKQQRSVLSPRSFTLVRP
;
A
#
# COMPACT_ATOMS: atom_id res chain seq x y z
N LEU A 1 75.11 -21.11 -23.36
CA LEU A 1 74.33 -20.76 -22.17
C LEU A 1 73.42 -19.60 -22.50
N THR A 2 72.19 -19.88 -22.93
CA THR A 2 71.20 -18.89 -23.32
C THR A 2 70.15 -18.80 -22.19
N SER A 3 70.23 -17.70 -21.45
CA SER A 3 69.24 -17.39 -20.42
C SER A 3 67.99 -16.88 -21.12
N GLN A 4 66.89 -17.67 -21.07
CA GLN A 4 65.54 -17.21 -21.39
C GLN A 4 64.98 -16.49 -20.19
N SER A 5 64.97 -15.18 -20.26
CA SER A 5 64.14 -14.35 -19.32
C SER A 5 62.66 -14.54 -19.64
N GLY A 6 62.00 -15.33 -18.81
CA GLY A 6 60.53 -15.45 -18.86
C GLY A 6 59.87 -14.10 -18.57
N ARG A 7 59.23 -13.53 -19.59
CA ARG A 7 58.31 -12.41 -19.43
C ARG A 7 57.12 -12.90 -18.64
N VAL A 8 57.07 -12.52 -17.38
CA VAL A 8 55.85 -12.65 -16.57
C VAL A 8 54.85 -11.63 -17.15
N THR A 9 53.94 -12.13 -17.95
CA THR A 9 52.80 -11.36 -18.46
C THR A 9 51.83 -11.09 -17.32
N GLU A 10 51.82 -9.89 -16.76
CA GLU A 10 50.88 -9.42 -15.75
C GLU A 10 49.65 -8.65 -16.30
N PRO A 11 48.96 -9.07 -17.37
CA PRO A 11 47.72 -8.42 -17.75
C PRO A 11 46.44 -9.02 -17.09
N PRO A 12 46.36 -10.33 -16.66
CA PRO A 12 45.10 -10.84 -16.19
C PRO A 12 44.70 -10.30 -14.82
N ALA A 13 45.63 -10.09 -13.90
CA ALA A 13 45.34 -9.61 -12.55
C ALA A 13 44.71 -8.21 -12.50
N ARG A 14 45.22 -7.27 -13.32
CA ARG A 14 44.64 -5.91 -13.43
C ARG A 14 43.26 -5.92 -14.06
N ALA A 15 43.05 -6.74 -15.09
CA ALA A 15 41.75 -6.87 -15.73
C ALA A 15 40.69 -7.47 -14.76
N VAL A 16 41.06 -8.50 -14.01
CA VAL A 16 40.20 -9.10 -12.99
C VAL A 16 39.87 -8.10 -11.89
N PHE A 17 40.84 -7.34 -11.41
CA PHE A 17 40.63 -6.30 -10.40
C PHE A 17 39.66 -5.21 -10.88
N VAL A 18 39.87 -4.68 -12.09
CA VAL A 18 38.96 -3.68 -12.69
C VAL A 18 37.55 -4.23 -12.84
N LEU A 19 37.39 -5.47 -13.32
CA LEU A 19 36.11 -6.12 -13.48
C LEU A 19 35.37 -6.29 -12.14
N LEU A 20 36.09 -6.65 -11.08
CA LEU A 20 35.55 -6.82 -9.73
C LEU A 20 35.11 -5.47 -9.16
N VAL A 21 35.87 -4.40 -9.34
CA VAL A 21 35.51 -3.05 -8.93
C VAL A 21 34.25 -2.58 -9.68
N VAL A 22 34.17 -2.77 -10.99
CA VAL A 22 32.98 -2.44 -11.78
C VAL A 22 31.78 -3.23 -11.33
N ALA A 23 31.90 -4.53 -11.07
CA ALA A 23 30.84 -5.38 -10.56
C ALA A 23 30.33 -4.89 -9.19
N CYS A 24 31.21 -4.49 -8.27
CA CYS A 24 30.86 -3.90 -6.99
C CYS A 24 30.08 -2.57 -7.16
N PHE A 25 30.50 -1.70 -8.06
CA PHE A 25 29.78 -0.45 -8.34
C PHE A 25 28.41 -0.71 -8.94
N VAL A 26 28.29 -1.64 -9.89
CA VAL A 26 26.99 -2.02 -10.48
C VAL A 26 26.06 -2.62 -9.41
N ALA A 27 26.56 -3.54 -8.59
CA ALA A 27 25.78 -4.14 -7.49
C ALA A 27 25.35 -3.07 -6.47
N PHE A 28 26.24 -2.15 -6.11
CA PHE A 28 25.92 -1.03 -5.23
C PHE A 28 24.84 -0.12 -5.83
N PHE A 29 24.97 0.24 -7.11
CA PHE A 29 24.01 1.09 -7.80
C PHE A 29 22.63 0.44 -7.91
N LEU A 30 22.58 -0.86 -8.24
CA LEU A 30 21.33 -1.64 -8.27
C LEU A 30 20.69 -1.70 -6.88
N THR A 31 21.47 -1.94 -5.84
CA THR A 31 20.99 -1.98 -4.45
C THR A 31 20.45 -0.64 -4.00
N GLN A 32 21.12 0.46 -4.35
CA GLN A 32 20.65 1.82 -4.06
C GLN A 32 19.34 2.13 -4.79
N ARG A 33 19.23 1.73 -6.06
CA ARG A 33 18.02 1.96 -6.86
C ARG A 33 16.82 1.20 -6.31
N LEU A 34 17.00 0.00 -5.78
CA LEU A 34 15.95 -0.81 -5.14
C LEU A 34 15.52 -0.21 -3.78
N LYS A 35 16.45 0.36 -3.00
CA LYS A 35 16.14 0.99 -1.71
C LYS A 35 15.34 2.29 -1.84
N HIS A 36 15.47 3.01 -2.94
CA HIS A 36 14.78 4.28 -3.17
C HIS A 36 13.43 4.14 -3.88
N THR A 37 12.88 2.93 -4.00
CA THR A 37 11.51 2.77 -4.51
C THR A 37 10.54 3.30 -3.46
N PRO A 38 9.90 4.47 -3.66
CA PRO A 38 9.02 5.05 -2.66
C PRO A 38 7.87 4.09 -2.38
N THR A 39 7.48 3.99 -1.11
CA THR A 39 6.31 3.21 -0.72
C THR A 39 5.10 3.74 -1.48
N ALA A 40 4.45 2.88 -2.28
CA ALA A 40 3.37 3.29 -3.18
C ALA A 40 2.21 3.98 -2.44
N VAL A 41 1.90 3.49 -1.24
CA VAL A 41 0.88 4.08 -0.34
C VAL A 41 1.58 4.67 0.87
N GLN A 42 1.43 5.98 1.06
CA GLN A 42 2.05 6.73 2.15
C GLN A 42 1.00 7.15 3.18
N VAL A 43 1.45 7.36 4.42
CA VAL A 43 0.64 7.94 5.51
C VAL A 43 -0.71 7.21 5.68
N PHE A 44 -0.68 5.91 5.85
CA PHE A 44 -1.88 5.11 6.09
C PHE A 44 -2.39 5.37 7.52
N LYS A 45 -3.61 5.90 7.65
CA LYS A 45 -4.27 6.15 8.95
C LYS A 45 -5.57 5.38 9.00
N LEU A 46 -5.77 4.67 10.09
CA LEU A 46 -6.96 3.89 10.40
C LEU A 46 -7.44 4.21 11.82
N THR A 47 -8.73 4.07 12.05
CA THR A 47 -9.28 4.00 13.40
C THR A 47 -9.02 2.60 13.95
N THR A 48 -8.54 2.48 15.17
CA THR A 48 -8.19 1.17 15.74
C THR A 48 -9.40 0.28 16.01
N ARG A 49 -10.54 0.90 16.39
CA ARG A 49 -11.76 0.21 16.79
C ARG A 49 -12.98 1.07 16.50
N PHE A 50 -14.04 0.47 15.96
CA PHE A 50 -15.31 1.16 15.77
C PHE A 50 -16.48 0.22 16.02
N SER A 51 -17.63 0.82 16.36
CA SER A 51 -18.88 0.11 16.57
C SER A 51 -20.00 0.84 15.82
N PRO A 52 -20.58 0.25 14.78
CA PRO A 52 -21.65 0.88 14.00
C PRO A 52 -23.03 0.82 14.70
N THR A 53 -23.07 0.59 16.00
CA THR A 53 -24.30 0.55 16.80
C THR A 53 -24.72 1.95 17.26
N PRO A 54 -25.99 2.17 17.65
CA PRO A 54 -26.47 3.46 18.15
C PRO A 54 -25.68 3.97 19.36
N VAL A 55 -25.18 3.07 20.21
CA VAL A 55 -24.44 3.36 21.45
C VAL A 55 -22.94 3.60 21.19
N GLY A 56 -22.42 3.23 20.01
CA GLY A 56 -21.01 3.38 19.68
C GLY A 56 -20.59 4.83 19.49
N HIS A 57 -19.49 5.24 20.14
CA HIS A 57 -18.90 6.58 19.95
C HIS A 57 -18.34 6.78 18.54
N ILE A 58 -17.68 5.74 17.99
CA ILE A 58 -17.12 5.76 16.64
C ILE A 58 -17.95 4.79 15.78
N LYS A 59 -18.84 5.33 14.97
CA LYS A 59 -19.84 4.57 14.18
C LYS A 59 -19.33 4.09 12.82
N ALA A 60 -18.17 4.53 12.40
CA ALA A 60 -17.59 4.16 11.11
C ALA A 60 -16.07 4.14 11.18
N GLU A 61 -15.48 3.19 10.47
CA GLU A 61 -14.03 3.15 10.24
C GLU A 61 -13.62 4.34 9.37
N ARG A 62 -12.56 5.04 9.78
CA ARG A 62 -11.97 6.14 9.03
C ARG A 62 -10.66 5.69 8.42
N ILE A 63 -10.66 5.61 7.11
CA ILE A 63 -9.51 5.19 6.32
C ILE A 63 -8.97 6.40 5.61
N SER A 64 -7.69 6.70 5.76
CA SER A 64 -7.05 7.73 4.97
C SER A 64 -5.63 7.35 4.58
N PHE A 65 -5.25 7.68 3.36
CA PHE A 65 -3.91 7.43 2.83
C PHE A 65 -3.57 8.43 1.71
N ARG A 66 -2.31 8.44 1.31
CA ARG A 66 -1.79 9.19 0.15
C ARG A 66 -1.06 8.24 -0.77
N LEU A 67 -1.06 8.56 -2.05
CA LEU A 67 -0.26 7.85 -3.04
C LEU A 67 1.02 8.64 -3.34
N ALA A 68 2.13 7.93 -3.54
CA ALA A 68 3.38 8.53 -4.02
C ALA A 68 3.29 8.94 -5.50
N LYS A 69 2.46 8.24 -6.29
CA LYS A 69 2.19 8.50 -7.72
C LYS A 69 0.71 8.45 -7.97
N ALA A 70 0.23 9.25 -8.94
CA ALA A 70 -1.16 9.20 -9.39
C ALA A 70 -1.50 7.82 -9.95
N ASP A 71 -2.63 7.25 -9.52
CA ASP A 71 -3.08 5.92 -9.95
C ASP A 71 -4.61 5.82 -9.85
N GLU A 72 -5.16 4.77 -10.44
CA GLU A 72 -6.53 4.33 -10.23
C GLU A 72 -6.54 3.27 -9.12
N VAL A 73 -7.30 3.52 -8.07
CA VAL A 73 -7.27 2.67 -6.88
C VAL A 73 -8.58 1.92 -6.69
N THR A 74 -8.45 0.65 -6.37
CA THR A 74 -9.52 -0.16 -5.81
C THR A 74 -9.24 -0.35 -4.33
N VAL A 75 -10.19 0.04 -3.48
CA VAL A 75 -10.07 -0.08 -2.02
C VAL A 75 -11.06 -1.12 -1.52
N SER A 76 -10.54 -2.15 -0.88
CA SER A 76 -11.32 -3.27 -0.34
C SER A 76 -11.03 -3.48 1.14
N ILE A 77 -12.03 -3.96 1.86
CA ILE A 77 -11.89 -4.48 3.22
C ILE A 77 -11.72 -5.99 3.13
N VAL A 78 -10.72 -6.51 3.82
CA VAL A 78 -10.45 -7.94 3.92
C VAL A 78 -10.53 -8.39 5.38
N ASN A 79 -11.02 -9.61 5.60
CA ASN A 79 -11.06 -10.24 6.92
C ASN A 79 -9.69 -10.82 7.31
N SER A 80 -9.61 -11.43 8.48
CA SER A 80 -8.40 -12.08 9.00
C SER A 80 -7.89 -13.23 8.12
N ALA A 81 -8.78 -13.87 7.35
CA ALA A 81 -8.41 -14.90 6.37
C ALA A 81 -7.93 -14.32 5.02
N GLY A 82 -7.91 -12.99 4.86
CA GLY A 82 -7.52 -12.30 3.62
C GLY A 82 -8.61 -12.27 2.55
N ALA A 83 -9.81 -12.77 2.84
CA ALA A 83 -10.95 -12.72 1.91
C ALA A 83 -11.54 -11.30 1.86
N GLU A 84 -11.84 -10.82 0.65
CA GLU A 84 -12.53 -9.54 0.43
C GLU A 84 -13.98 -9.64 0.94
N VAL A 85 -14.36 -8.73 1.84
CA VAL A 85 -15.70 -8.68 2.41
C VAL A 85 -16.49 -7.45 1.97
N ALA A 86 -15.79 -6.37 1.65
CA ALA A 86 -16.40 -5.18 1.09
C ALA A 86 -15.44 -4.50 0.11
N ARG A 87 -15.98 -4.01 -1.01
CA ARG A 87 -15.26 -3.16 -1.97
C ARG A 87 -15.80 -1.74 -1.88
N LEU A 88 -14.97 -0.85 -1.36
CA LEU A 88 -15.37 0.53 -1.07
C LEU A 88 -15.26 1.44 -2.29
N LEU A 89 -14.20 1.28 -3.07
CA LEU A 89 -13.96 1.98 -4.33
C LEU A 89 -13.48 1.00 -5.39
N HIS A 90 -13.79 1.29 -6.63
CA HIS A 90 -13.31 0.54 -7.79
C HIS A 90 -12.75 1.51 -8.82
N ASP A 91 -11.50 1.31 -9.20
CA ASP A 91 -10.76 2.10 -10.19
C ASP A 91 -10.95 3.63 -10.05
N HIS A 92 -10.94 4.12 -8.81
CA HIS A 92 -11.12 5.54 -8.52
C HIS A 92 -9.81 6.30 -8.74
N PRO A 93 -9.81 7.38 -9.57
CA PRO A 93 -8.61 8.14 -9.85
C PRO A 93 -8.15 8.92 -8.61
N VAL A 94 -6.89 8.75 -8.21
CA VAL A 94 -6.28 9.46 -7.09
C VAL A 94 -5.02 10.16 -7.55
N THR A 95 -4.95 11.46 -7.27
CA THR A 95 -3.79 12.29 -7.58
C THR A 95 -2.65 12.03 -6.60
N ALA A 96 -1.41 12.10 -7.08
CA ALA A 96 -0.23 11.98 -6.22
C ALA A 96 -0.25 12.98 -5.07
N TYR A 97 0.21 12.55 -3.89
CA TYR A 97 0.31 13.32 -2.65
C TYR A 97 -1.00 13.91 -2.11
N LYS A 98 -2.12 13.73 -2.80
CA LYS A 98 -3.44 14.11 -2.29
C LYS A 98 -3.96 13.05 -1.34
N GLN A 99 -4.48 13.48 -0.20
CA GLN A 99 -5.07 12.57 0.79
C GLN A 99 -6.44 12.09 0.30
N LEU A 100 -6.62 10.79 0.18
CA LEU A 100 -7.91 10.16 0.03
C LEU A 100 -8.43 9.77 1.43
N SER A 101 -9.68 10.12 1.72
CA SER A 101 -10.34 9.79 2.98
C SER A 101 -11.65 9.06 2.71
N LEU A 102 -11.85 7.94 3.40
CA LEU A 102 -13.00 7.06 3.26
C LEU A 102 -13.65 6.81 4.63
N ARG A 103 -14.97 6.57 4.64
CA ARG A 103 -15.71 6.10 5.82
C ARG A 103 -16.43 4.80 5.49
N TRP A 104 -16.10 3.73 6.21
CA TRP A 104 -16.79 2.45 6.10
C TRP A 104 -17.71 2.24 7.30
N THR A 105 -18.97 1.97 7.04
CA THR A 105 -20.03 1.81 8.06
C THR A 105 -20.21 0.35 8.52
N GLY A 106 -19.28 -0.56 8.17
CA GLY A 106 -19.36 -1.96 8.57
C GLY A 106 -20.39 -2.77 7.80
N ARG A 107 -20.68 -2.43 6.52
CA ARG A 107 -21.53 -3.22 5.63
C ARG A 107 -20.70 -3.99 4.61
N LEU A 108 -21.17 -5.17 4.25
CA LEU A 108 -20.56 -6.05 3.24
C LEU A 108 -20.96 -5.65 1.83
N GLY A 109 -20.25 -6.22 0.84
CA GLY A 109 -20.58 -6.12 -0.58
C GLY A 109 -19.80 -5.05 -1.33
N THR A 110 -20.21 -4.78 -2.57
CA THR A 110 -19.58 -3.78 -3.45
C THR A 110 -20.35 -2.48 -3.41
N ALA A 111 -19.63 -1.36 -3.34
CA ALA A 111 -20.24 -0.04 -3.37
C ALA A 111 -20.81 0.28 -4.75
N HIS A 112 -22.04 0.81 -4.77
CA HIS A 112 -22.74 1.27 -5.98
C HIS A 112 -22.63 2.79 -6.18
N GLY A 113 -21.79 3.45 -5.41
CA GLY A 113 -21.57 4.88 -5.42
C GLY A 113 -21.08 5.36 -4.06
N TYR A 114 -20.90 6.64 -3.93
CA TYR A 114 -20.46 7.25 -2.67
C TYR A 114 -21.14 8.59 -2.43
N ALA A 115 -21.23 8.97 -1.16
CA ALA A 115 -21.63 10.29 -0.71
C ALA A 115 -20.41 11.03 -0.15
N LEU A 116 -20.37 12.34 -0.29
CA LEU A 116 -19.41 13.19 0.41
C LEU A 116 -19.95 13.45 1.81
N VAL A 117 -19.14 13.18 2.81
CA VAL A 117 -19.48 13.41 4.22
C VAL A 117 -18.36 14.20 4.89
N PRO A 118 -18.65 14.94 5.97
CA PRO A 118 -17.61 15.60 6.74
C PRO A 118 -16.60 14.59 7.28
N GLY A 119 -15.33 14.81 6.94
CA GLY A 119 -14.21 14.02 7.45
C GLY A 119 -13.49 14.73 8.59
N PRO A 120 -12.40 14.16 9.09
CA PRO A 120 -11.56 14.79 10.09
C PRO A 120 -10.98 16.11 9.56
N ASN A 121 -10.92 17.14 10.43
CA ASN A 121 -10.38 18.46 10.13
C ASN A 121 -11.11 19.21 8.99
N GLY A 122 -12.43 19.00 8.85
CA GLY A 122 -13.25 19.69 7.84
C GLY A 122 -13.00 19.25 6.39
N ARG A 123 -12.14 18.27 6.16
CA ARG A 123 -11.91 17.73 4.80
C ARG A 123 -12.99 16.73 4.43
N PRO A 124 -13.49 16.75 3.18
CA PRO A 124 -14.50 15.80 2.75
C PRO A 124 -13.93 14.37 2.74
N ALA A 125 -14.76 13.43 3.15
CA ALA A 125 -14.49 11.99 3.06
C ALA A 125 -15.55 11.34 2.18
N LEU A 126 -15.14 10.32 1.43
CA LEU A 126 -16.04 9.49 0.63
C LEU A 126 -16.68 8.42 1.54
N GLN A 127 -17.99 8.37 1.57
CA GLN A 127 -18.73 7.29 2.23
C GLN A 127 -19.35 6.39 1.16
N PRO A 128 -18.81 5.19 0.94
CA PRO A 128 -19.36 4.24 -0.02
C PRO A 128 -20.75 3.78 0.37
N ARG A 129 -21.65 3.70 -0.60
CA ARG A 129 -23.01 3.16 -0.42
C ARG A 129 -22.98 1.66 -0.65
N LEU A 130 -23.04 0.90 0.42
CA LEU A 130 -23.03 -0.56 0.43
C LEU A 130 -24.42 -1.07 0.80
N ALA A 131 -25.01 -1.91 -0.04
CA ALA A 131 -26.34 -2.49 0.18
C ALA A 131 -26.31 -3.81 0.97
N GLY A 132 -25.13 -4.39 1.18
CA GLY A 132 -24.98 -5.69 1.84
C GLY A 132 -25.37 -5.69 3.31
N ARG A 133 -25.48 -6.90 3.86
CA ARG A 133 -25.73 -7.12 5.29
C ARG A 133 -24.60 -6.55 6.16
N PRO A 134 -24.85 -6.31 7.45
CA PRO A 134 -23.81 -5.91 8.38
C PRO A 134 -22.67 -6.94 8.44
N ALA A 135 -21.43 -6.48 8.45
CA ALA A 135 -20.26 -7.33 8.63
C ALA A 135 -20.23 -7.90 10.07
N PRO A 136 -19.80 -9.14 10.29
CA PRO A 136 -19.65 -9.69 11.63
C PRO A 136 -18.60 -8.92 12.45
N ALA A 137 -18.65 -9.03 13.77
CA ALA A 137 -17.60 -8.54 14.64
C ALA A 137 -16.28 -9.29 14.34
N GLY A 138 -15.16 -8.60 14.37
CA GLY A 138 -13.88 -9.20 14.08
C GLY A 138 -12.82 -8.20 13.65
N GLU A 139 -11.67 -8.74 13.29
CA GLU A 139 -10.53 -7.97 12.77
C GLU A 139 -10.57 -7.89 11.24
N TYR A 140 -10.26 -6.70 10.75
CA TYR A 140 -10.25 -6.38 9.33
C TYR A 140 -9.00 -5.58 8.96
N ARG A 141 -8.64 -5.64 7.69
CA ARG A 141 -7.58 -4.81 7.09
C ARG A 141 -8.09 -4.14 5.83
N VAL A 142 -7.43 -3.09 5.43
CA VAL A 142 -7.68 -2.41 4.16
C VAL A 142 -6.67 -2.90 3.12
N ARG A 143 -7.17 -3.30 1.95
CA ARG A 143 -6.36 -3.60 0.78
C ARG A 143 -6.55 -2.47 -0.23
N VAL A 144 -5.45 -1.90 -0.68
CA VAL A 144 -5.42 -0.88 -1.73
C VAL A 144 -4.72 -1.50 -2.95
N THR A 145 -5.45 -1.68 -4.03
CA THR A 145 -4.92 -2.17 -5.29
C THR A 145 -4.71 -1.00 -6.23
N LEU A 146 -3.51 -0.89 -6.77
CA LEU A 146 -3.05 0.17 -7.67
C LEU A 146 -3.03 -0.40 -9.09
N ARG A 147 -3.92 0.09 -9.96
CA ARG A 147 -4.13 -0.47 -11.29
C ARG A 147 -2.94 -0.28 -12.23
N LYS A 148 -2.44 0.96 -12.33
CA LYS A 148 -1.32 1.30 -13.23
C LYS A 148 0.00 0.70 -12.75
N GLN A 149 0.20 0.61 -11.45
CA GLN A 149 1.38 0.01 -10.84
C GLN A 149 1.28 -1.51 -10.70
N GLN A 150 0.12 -2.12 -10.99
CA GLN A 150 -0.17 -3.56 -10.86
C GLN A 150 0.25 -4.12 -9.50
N ARG A 151 0.00 -3.35 -8.45
CA ARG A 151 0.45 -3.65 -7.09
C ARG A 151 -0.70 -3.56 -6.11
N SER A 152 -0.71 -4.48 -5.14
CA SER A 152 -1.65 -4.47 -4.03
C SER A 152 -0.91 -4.27 -2.71
N VAL A 153 -1.41 -3.39 -1.86
CA VAL A 153 -0.85 -3.05 -0.56
C VAL A 153 -1.90 -3.28 0.51
N LEU A 154 -1.55 -4.04 1.54
CA LEU A 154 -2.36 -4.18 2.75
C LEU A 154 -2.01 -3.09 3.76
N SER A 155 -3.01 -2.65 4.52
CA SER A 155 -2.77 -1.74 5.64
C SER A 155 -1.78 -2.35 6.65
N PRO A 156 -0.85 -1.55 7.19
CA PRO A 156 0.15 -2.04 8.14
C PRO A 156 -0.49 -2.49 9.47
N ARG A 157 -1.68 -1.96 9.78
CA ARG A 157 -2.44 -2.29 10.99
C ARG A 157 -3.80 -2.85 10.63
N SER A 158 -4.31 -3.74 11.46
CA SER A 158 -5.71 -4.15 11.48
C SER A 158 -6.56 -3.18 12.30
N PHE A 159 -7.85 -3.21 12.10
CA PHE A 159 -8.82 -2.52 12.92
C PHE A 159 -9.93 -3.50 13.33
N THR A 160 -10.59 -3.22 14.44
CA THR A 160 -11.60 -4.12 15.01
C THR A 160 -12.99 -3.52 14.87
N LEU A 161 -13.89 -4.28 14.27
CA LEU A 161 -15.33 -4.01 14.29
C LEU A 161 -15.95 -4.72 15.49
N VAL A 162 -16.59 -3.96 16.35
CA VAL A 162 -17.26 -4.46 17.55
C VAL A 162 -18.76 -4.36 17.37
N ARG A 163 -19.46 -5.45 17.68
CA ARG A 163 -20.91 -5.50 17.83
C ARG A 163 -21.24 -6.08 19.19
N PRO A 164 -22.28 -5.58 19.86
CA PRO A 164 -22.80 -6.23 21.06
C PRO A 164 -23.41 -7.57 20.73
#